data_028c99cb118ecd3086a1224f16fcf048
#
_entry.id   028c99cb118ecd3086a1224f16fcf048
#
_cell.length_a   1.000
_cell.length_b   1.000
_cell.length_c   1.000
_cell.angle_alpha   90.00
_cell.angle_beta   90.00
_cell.angle_gamma   90.00
#
_symmetry.space_group_name_H-M   'P 1'
#
loop_
_entity.id
_entity.type
_entity.pdbx_description
1 polymer ?
#
loop_
_entity_poly.entity_id
_entity_poly.type
_entity_poly.pdbx_seq_one_letter_code
_entity_poly.pdbx_strand_id
1 'polypeptide(L)'
;SIRKVNWRNMRTNFYMIFSSGALEGAPITYVATVNVPASKELELQHAVVNALPNITALSTRDIVNTIEGVVNKLKTLVDFMSAFTIIAGLIILSGSIASTKYRRLKESAVLKILGAKRNKIAEILGVEYATVGVLASIIGVGLSSGLSWAVMKYLVKAPWHPRLDVMLWTLALSIFLTTFTGIISSVDVLKNKPLKTLRQIDG
;
A
#
# COMPACT_ATOMS: atom_id res chain seq x y z
N SER A 1 -24.50 36.38 4.86
CA SER A 1 -23.33 36.08 4.00
C SER A 1 -23.14 34.59 3.85
N ILE A 2 -22.73 34.14 2.67
CA ILE A 2 -22.44 32.74 2.40
C ILE A 2 -20.95 32.50 2.63
N ARG A 3 -20.62 31.53 3.48
CA ARG A 3 -19.23 31.17 3.82
C ARG A 3 -18.94 29.71 3.38
N LYS A 4 -17.79 29.47 2.75
CA LYS A 4 -17.31 28.11 2.53
C LYS A 4 -16.79 27.56 3.85
N VAL A 5 -17.39 26.49 4.33
CA VAL A 5 -16.98 25.78 5.55
C VAL A 5 -16.22 24.54 5.18
N ASN A 6 -15.03 24.36 5.78
CA ASN A 6 -14.27 23.14 5.63
C ASN A 6 -14.65 22.16 6.75
N TRP A 7 -15.52 21.20 6.42
CA TRP A 7 -16.00 20.17 7.34
C TRP A 7 -14.95 19.13 7.75
N ARG A 8 -13.77 19.17 7.14
CA ARG A 8 -12.67 18.25 7.46
C ARG A 8 -11.81 18.69 8.64
N ASN A 9 -11.91 19.95 9.02
CA ASN A 9 -11.27 20.40 10.24
C ASN A 9 -12.13 19.94 11.41
N MET A 10 -11.55 19.26 12.38
CA MET A 10 -12.23 18.86 13.63
C MET A 10 -12.62 20.06 14.52
N ARG A 11 -12.91 21.21 13.91
CA ARG A 11 -13.44 22.38 14.58
C ARG A 11 -14.95 22.36 14.49
N THR A 12 -15.61 22.80 15.55
CA THR A 12 -17.04 22.97 15.58
C THR A 12 -17.46 23.92 14.46
N ASN A 13 -18.19 23.43 13.48
CA ASN A 13 -18.73 24.23 12.39
C ASN A 13 -20.24 24.08 12.35
N PHE A 14 -20.91 25.18 11.99
CA PHE A 14 -22.37 25.25 11.92
C PHE A 14 -22.82 25.55 10.48
N TYR A 15 -23.92 24.93 10.05
CA TYR A 15 -24.53 25.20 8.73
C TYR A 15 -25.08 26.62 8.63
N MET A 16 -25.64 27.13 9.72
CA MET A 16 -26.23 28.45 9.80
C MET A 16 -25.77 29.15 11.07
N ILE A 17 -25.55 30.43 10.98
CA ILE A 17 -25.22 31.32 12.10
C ILE A 17 -26.27 32.40 12.10
N PHE A 18 -27.01 32.54 13.21
CA PHE A 18 -28.04 33.51 13.40
C PHE A 18 -27.54 34.68 14.28
N SER A 19 -28.16 35.83 14.16
CA SER A 19 -27.94 36.93 15.08
C SER A 19 -28.48 36.60 16.47
N SER A 20 -27.94 37.26 17.49
CA SER A 20 -28.44 37.13 18.86
C SER A 20 -29.96 37.43 18.93
N GLY A 21 -30.71 36.59 19.63
CA GLY A 21 -32.16 36.72 19.77
C GLY A 21 -33.02 36.09 18.67
N ALA A 22 -32.45 35.71 17.53
CA ALA A 22 -33.24 35.16 16.42
C ALA A 22 -33.87 33.77 16.70
N LEU A 23 -33.44 33.08 17.74
CA LEU A 23 -33.91 31.74 18.15
C LEU A 23 -34.50 31.75 19.56
N GLU A 24 -35.02 32.90 20.03
CA GLU A 24 -35.71 32.95 21.33
C GLU A 24 -36.92 32.02 21.32
N GLY A 25 -37.00 31.14 22.35
CA GLY A 25 -38.06 30.13 22.47
C GLY A 25 -37.86 28.83 21.74
N ALA A 26 -36.78 28.69 20.95
CA ALA A 26 -36.42 27.41 20.33
C ALA A 26 -35.67 26.50 21.32
N PRO A 27 -35.83 25.16 21.23
CA PRO A 27 -35.00 24.23 21.99
C PRO A 27 -33.56 24.34 21.50
N ILE A 28 -32.66 24.83 22.34
CA ILE A 28 -31.26 25.04 22.01
C ILE A 28 -30.35 24.11 22.83
N THR A 29 -29.27 23.65 22.21
CA THR A 29 -28.21 22.95 22.91
C THR A 29 -26.96 23.82 22.89
N TYR A 30 -26.40 24.06 24.05
CA TYR A 30 -25.14 24.80 24.18
C TYR A 30 -23.96 23.84 23.95
N VAL A 31 -23.01 24.25 23.13
CA VAL A 31 -21.75 23.53 22.90
C VAL A 31 -20.60 24.47 23.23
N ALA A 32 -19.75 24.06 24.15
CA ALA A 32 -18.52 24.75 24.50
C ALA A 32 -17.32 23.88 24.21
N THR A 33 -16.26 24.47 23.67
CA THR A 33 -14.98 23.78 23.44
C THR A 33 -13.92 24.43 24.31
N VAL A 34 -13.21 23.60 25.09
CA VAL A 34 -12.14 24.06 25.98
C VAL A 34 -10.86 23.38 25.54
N ASN A 35 -9.78 24.12 25.39
CA ASN A 35 -8.46 23.60 25.08
C ASN A 35 -7.65 23.41 26.35
N VAL A 36 -7.30 22.16 26.66
CA VAL A 36 -6.62 21.79 27.90
C VAL A 36 -5.41 20.90 27.58
N PRO A 37 -4.29 21.05 28.30
CA PRO A 37 -3.19 20.09 28.20
C PRO A 37 -3.63 18.67 28.54
N ALA A 38 -3.04 17.67 27.88
CA ALA A 38 -3.41 16.27 28.07
C ALA A 38 -3.40 15.80 29.54
N SER A 39 -2.48 16.34 30.33
CA SER A 39 -2.32 15.97 31.75
C SER A 39 -3.48 16.43 32.64
N LYS A 40 -4.25 17.44 32.23
CA LYS A 40 -5.36 18.02 33.02
C LYS A 40 -6.76 17.72 32.40
N GLU A 41 -6.81 17.00 31.31
CA GLU A 41 -8.06 16.72 30.57
C GLU A 41 -9.04 15.91 31.43
N LEU A 42 -8.56 14.82 32.02
CA LEU A 42 -9.37 13.93 32.85
C LEU A 42 -9.88 14.64 34.13
N GLU A 43 -8.99 15.42 34.76
CA GLU A 43 -9.33 16.20 35.96
C GLU A 43 -10.43 17.23 35.64
N LEU A 44 -10.27 17.95 34.54
CA LEU A 44 -11.29 18.93 34.11
C LEU A 44 -12.61 18.24 33.74
N GLN A 45 -12.56 17.12 33.05
CA GLN A 45 -13.75 16.36 32.67
C GLN A 45 -14.53 15.91 33.91
N HIS A 46 -13.85 15.36 34.90
CA HIS A 46 -14.49 14.99 36.19
C HIS A 46 -15.03 16.18 36.93
N ALA A 47 -14.28 17.28 36.97
CA ALA A 47 -14.72 18.52 37.65
C ALA A 47 -15.99 19.09 36.99
N VAL A 48 -16.06 19.14 35.67
CA VAL A 48 -17.21 19.64 34.92
C VAL A 48 -18.43 18.75 35.11
N VAL A 49 -18.29 17.42 34.97
CA VAL A 49 -19.40 16.46 35.12
C VAL A 49 -19.94 16.47 36.55
N ASN A 50 -19.06 16.57 37.55
CA ASN A 50 -19.48 16.65 38.97
C ASN A 50 -20.17 17.95 39.31
N ALA A 51 -19.71 19.08 38.76
CA ALA A 51 -20.29 20.39 39.00
C ALA A 51 -21.61 20.61 38.24
N LEU A 52 -21.78 20.01 37.09
CA LEU A 52 -22.88 20.24 36.17
C LEU A 52 -23.40 18.87 35.62
N PRO A 53 -24.28 18.19 36.36
CA PRO A 53 -24.76 16.85 36.00
C PRO A 53 -25.50 16.76 34.65
N ASN A 54 -25.95 17.87 34.12
CA ASN A 54 -26.71 18.00 32.86
C ASN A 54 -25.82 18.16 31.63
N ILE A 55 -24.49 18.17 31.82
CA ILE A 55 -23.53 18.39 30.74
C ILE A 55 -22.83 17.06 30.39
N THR A 56 -22.74 16.77 29.12
CA THR A 56 -21.91 15.69 28.61
C THR A 56 -20.55 16.26 28.19
N ALA A 57 -19.48 15.86 28.86
CA ALA A 57 -18.13 16.21 28.48
C ALA A 57 -17.55 15.10 27.59
N LEU A 58 -17.15 15.45 26.37
CA LEU A 58 -16.56 14.54 25.40
C LEU A 58 -15.11 14.92 25.14
N SER A 59 -14.20 13.96 25.31
CA SER A 59 -12.81 14.12 24.91
C SER A 59 -12.67 13.93 23.40
N THR A 60 -12.27 14.99 22.71
CA THR A 60 -11.93 14.91 21.28
C THR A 60 -10.73 13.97 21.06
N ARG A 61 -9.83 13.91 22.03
CA ARG A 61 -8.64 13.06 21.98
C ARG A 61 -9.01 11.57 22.01
N ASP A 62 -9.94 11.16 22.86
CA ASP A 62 -10.39 9.78 22.95
C ASP A 62 -11.05 9.31 21.66
N ILE A 63 -11.80 10.20 21.01
CA ILE A 63 -12.38 9.95 19.70
C ILE A 63 -11.27 9.75 18.66
N VAL A 64 -10.27 10.63 18.62
CA VAL A 64 -9.12 10.52 17.69
C VAL A 64 -8.34 9.26 17.96
N ASN A 65 -7.99 8.96 19.20
CA ASN A 65 -7.25 7.74 19.59
C ASN A 65 -8.03 6.47 19.19
N THR A 66 -9.33 6.47 19.36
CA THR A 66 -10.19 5.35 18.95
C THR A 66 -10.16 5.16 17.43
N ILE A 67 -10.26 6.26 16.67
CA ILE A 67 -10.18 6.22 15.20
C ILE A 67 -8.78 5.74 14.77
N GLU A 68 -7.72 6.29 15.34
CA GLU A 68 -6.34 5.86 15.06
C GLU A 68 -6.14 4.37 15.39
N GLY A 69 -6.70 3.89 16.49
CA GLY A 69 -6.67 2.48 16.85
C GLY A 69 -7.34 1.58 15.81
N VAL A 70 -8.49 1.99 15.28
CA VAL A 70 -9.18 1.26 14.19
C VAL A 70 -8.36 1.30 12.90
N VAL A 71 -7.86 2.48 12.52
CA VAL A 71 -7.03 2.64 11.31
C VAL A 71 -5.76 1.79 11.38
N ASN A 72 -5.09 1.75 12.54
CA ASN A 72 -3.90 0.93 12.73
C ASN A 72 -4.20 -0.58 12.64
N LYS A 73 -5.34 -1.05 13.17
CA LYS A 73 -5.77 -2.43 12.99
C LYS A 73 -6.04 -2.77 11.53
N LEU A 74 -6.74 -1.87 10.81
CA LEU A 74 -6.98 -2.03 9.37
C LEU A 74 -5.67 -2.05 8.58
N LYS A 75 -4.73 -1.16 8.90
CA LYS A 75 -3.40 -1.17 8.30
C LYS A 75 -2.70 -2.51 8.48
N THR A 76 -2.68 -3.05 9.70
CA THR A 76 -2.05 -4.35 9.99
C THR A 76 -2.67 -5.48 9.16
N LEU A 77 -3.99 -5.49 8.98
CA LEU A 77 -4.67 -6.47 8.11
C LEU A 77 -4.25 -6.32 6.65
N VAL A 78 -4.19 -5.09 6.14
CA VAL A 78 -3.74 -4.81 4.77
C VAL A 78 -2.28 -5.21 4.57
N ASP A 79 -1.41 -4.92 5.53
CA ASP A 79 0.00 -5.30 5.48
C ASP A 79 0.15 -6.84 5.43
N PHE A 80 -0.63 -7.58 6.23
CA PHE A 80 -0.65 -9.04 6.20
C PHE A 80 -1.14 -9.60 4.86
N MET A 81 -2.26 -9.07 4.33
CA MET A 81 -2.77 -9.47 3.01
C MET A 81 -1.77 -9.17 1.89
N SER A 82 -1.08 -8.03 1.98
CA SER A 82 -0.05 -7.64 1.01
C SER A 82 1.14 -8.60 1.05
N ALA A 83 1.62 -8.96 2.24
CA ALA A 83 2.69 -9.94 2.40
C ALA A 83 2.31 -11.30 1.80
N PHE A 84 1.10 -11.77 2.08
CA PHE A 84 0.59 -13.03 1.52
C PHE A 84 0.50 -12.98 -0.01
N THR A 85 0.04 -11.86 -0.57
CA THR A 85 -0.05 -11.65 -2.03
C THR A 85 1.33 -11.66 -2.68
N ILE A 86 2.33 -11.04 -2.05
CA ILE A 86 3.72 -11.06 -2.55
C ILE A 86 4.25 -12.50 -2.57
N ILE A 87 4.07 -13.26 -1.48
CA ILE A 87 4.51 -14.67 -1.40
C ILE A 87 3.83 -15.50 -2.50
N ALA A 88 2.51 -15.37 -2.65
CA ALA A 88 1.77 -16.07 -3.69
C ALA A 88 2.28 -15.71 -5.10
N GLY A 89 2.53 -14.43 -5.35
CA GLY A 89 3.11 -13.95 -6.61
C GLY A 89 4.49 -14.54 -6.90
N LEU A 90 5.36 -14.66 -5.90
CA LEU A 90 6.67 -15.28 -6.03
C LEU A 90 6.56 -16.78 -6.32
N ILE A 91 5.63 -17.49 -5.71
CA ILE A 91 5.38 -18.91 -5.97
C ILE A 91 4.91 -19.11 -7.42
N ILE A 92 3.95 -18.29 -7.87
CA ILE A 92 3.43 -18.33 -9.25
C ILE A 92 4.55 -18.04 -10.26
N LEU A 93 5.35 -17.00 -10.00
CA LEU A 93 6.50 -16.67 -10.85
C LEU A 93 7.49 -17.82 -10.94
N SER A 94 7.85 -18.42 -9.80
CA SER A 94 8.76 -19.57 -9.75
C SER A 94 8.21 -20.77 -10.51
N GLY A 95 6.92 -21.07 -10.38
CA GLY A 95 6.23 -22.12 -11.11
C GLY A 95 6.21 -21.88 -12.63
N SER A 96 5.97 -20.65 -13.05
CA SER A 96 6.01 -20.25 -14.47
C SER A 96 7.41 -20.46 -15.08
N ILE A 97 8.46 -20.06 -14.34
CA ILE A 97 9.85 -20.26 -14.78
C ILE A 97 10.19 -21.75 -14.83
N ALA A 98 9.74 -22.53 -13.84
CA ALA A 98 9.95 -23.98 -13.81
C ALA A 98 9.29 -24.68 -15.01
N SER A 99 8.10 -24.24 -15.41
CA SER A 99 7.39 -24.78 -16.58
C SER A 99 8.15 -24.58 -17.89
N THR A 100 8.91 -23.50 -18.01
CA THR A 100 9.71 -23.20 -19.22
C THR A 100 11.14 -23.74 -19.15
N LYS A 101 11.50 -24.46 -18.08
CA LYS A 101 12.87 -24.91 -17.79
C LYS A 101 13.51 -25.70 -18.94
N TYR A 102 12.79 -26.65 -19.52
CA TYR A 102 13.33 -27.49 -20.60
C TYR A 102 13.64 -26.68 -21.86
N ARG A 103 12.81 -25.76 -22.24
CA ARG A 103 13.05 -24.87 -23.37
C ARG A 103 14.31 -24.04 -23.15
N ARG A 104 14.46 -23.48 -21.95
CA ARG A 104 15.61 -22.65 -21.56
C ARG A 104 16.91 -23.48 -21.49
N LEU A 105 16.84 -24.74 -21.09
CA LEU A 105 17.98 -25.64 -21.11
C LEU A 105 18.50 -25.82 -22.54
N LYS A 106 17.61 -26.02 -23.53
CA LYS A 106 17.99 -26.14 -24.97
C LYS A 106 18.63 -24.83 -25.46
N GLU A 107 17.99 -23.71 -25.26
CA GLU A 107 18.51 -22.37 -25.65
C GLU A 107 19.91 -22.12 -25.06
N SER A 108 20.08 -22.38 -23.76
CA SER A 108 21.37 -22.21 -23.07
C SER A 108 22.43 -23.22 -23.54
N ALA A 109 22.05 -24.44 -23.90
CA ALA A 109 22.98 -25.41 -24.44
C ALA A 109 23.53 -24.98 -25.82
N VAL A 110 22.67 -24.45 -26.68
CA VAL A 110 23.08 -23.88 -27.98
C VAL A 110 24.06 -22.71 -27.79
N LEU A 111 23.73 -21.78 -26.89
CA LEU A 111 24.63 -20.68 -26.60
C LEU A 111 25.98 -21.11 -26.04
N LYS A 112 26.02 -22.17 -25.21
CA LYS A 112 27.29 -22.74 -24.69
C LYS A 112 28.12 -23.40 -25.79
N ILE A 113 27.48 -24.08 -26.76
CA ILE A 113 28.16 -24.66 -27.90
C ILE A 113 28.79 -23.56 -28.78
N LEU A 114 28.13 -22.42 -28.91
CA LEU A 114 28.63 -21.24 -29.61
C LEU A 114 29.71 -20.48 -28.82
N GLY A 115 30.12 -20.99 -27.63
CA GLY A 115 31.18 -20.40 -26.82
C GLY A 115 30.75 -19.39 -25.79
N ALA A 116 29.46 -19.22 -25.54
CA ALA A 116 28.98 -18.28 -24.52
C ALA A 116 29.38 -18.74 -23.12
N LYS A 117 30.01 -17.83 -22.36
CA LYS A 117 30.36 -18.04 -20.96
C LYS A 117 29.10 -17.99 -20.08
N ARG A 118 29.14 -18.69 -18.93
CA ARG A 118 28.02 -18.75 -17.97
C ARG A 118 27.53 -17.35 -17.55
N ASN A 119 28.46 -16.41 -17.36
CA ASN A 119 28.13 -15.03 -16.97
C ASN A 119 27.32 -14.33 -18.06
N LYS A 120 27.61 -14.57 -19.34
CA LYS A 120 26.84 -13.98 -20.44
C LYS A 120 25.44 -14.56 -20.54
N ILE A 121 25.26 -15.84 -20.27
CA ILE A 121 23.94 -16.46 -20.21
C ILE A 121 23.14 -15.92 -19.01
N ALA A 122 23.78 -15.75 -17.86
CA ALA A 122 23.15 -15.12 -16.68
C ALA A 122 22.75 -13.66 -16.95
N GLU A 123 23.57 -12.91 -17.67
CA GLU A 123 23.28 -11.53 -18.08
C GLU A 123 22.05 -11.48 -19.01
N ILE A 124 21.98 -12.35 -20.00
CA ILE A 124 20.83 -12.44 -20.92
C ILE A 124 19.55 -12.75 -20.14
N LEU A 125 19.56 -13.76 -19.26
CA LEU A 125 18.42 -14.12 -18.42
C LEU A 125 18.05 -12.99 -17.47
N GLY A 126 19.06 -12.31 -16.90
CA GLY A 126 18.85 -11.17 -16.01
C GLY A 126 18.13 -10.02 -16.72
N VAL A 127 18.56 -9.65 -17.92
CA VAL A 127 17.92 -8.62 -18.74
C VAL A 127 16.48 -9.01 -19.10
N GLU A 128 16.26 -10.28 -19.46
CA GLU A 128 14.93 -10.79 -19.78
C GLU A 128 13.97 -10.68 -18.58
N TYR A 129 14.38 -11.17 -17.40
CA TYR A 129 13.54 -11.07 -16.19
C TYR A 129 13.38 -9.62 -15.71
N ALA A 130 14.42 -8.78 -15.87
CA ALA A 130 14.31 -7.35 -15.58
C ALA A 130 13.26 -6.68 -16.48
N THR A 131 13.26 -7.00 -17.77
CA THR A 131 12.26 -6.46 -18.72
C THR A 131 10.84 -6.86 -18.34
N VAL A 132 10.62 -8.15 -17.99
CA VAL A 132 9.33 -8.62 -17.48
C VAL A 132 8.96 -7.88 -16.19
N GLY A 133 9.92 -7.70 -15.28
CA GLY A 133 9.73 -6.96 -14.03
C GLY A 133 9.33 -5.52 -14.26
N VAL A 134 9.96 -4.83 -15.22
CA VAL A 134 9.62 -3.45 -15.60
C VAL A 134 8.18 -3.37 -16.13
N LEU A 135 7.82 -4.23 -17.08
CA LEU A 135 6.47 -4.24 -17.66
C LEU A 135 5.41 -4.54 -16.60
N ALA A 136 5.63 -5.56 -15.78
CA ALA A 136 4.71 -5.93 -14.70
C ALA A 136 4.57 -4.81 -13.67
N SER A 137 5.68 -4.14 -13.31
CA SER A 137 5.64 -3.05 -12.32
C SER A 137 4.95 -1.80 -12.86
N ILE A 138 5.12 -1.44 -14.13
CA ILE A 138 4.41 -0.33 -14.75
C ILE A 138 2.90 -0.58 -14.72
N ILE A 139 2.46 -1.78 -15.09
CA ILE A 139 1.04 -2.17 -15.05
C ILE A 139 0.54 -2.15 -13.59
N GLY A 140 1.28 -2.74 -12.65
CA GLY A 140 0.91 -2.82 -11.24
C GLY A 140 0.80 -1.44 -10.58
N VAL A 141 1.79 -0.56 -10.78
CA VAL A 141 1.79 0.80 -10.27
C VAL A 141 0.67 1.62 -10.93
N GLY A 142 0.44 1.45 -12.22
CA GLY A 142 -0.64 2.13 -12.94
C GLY A 142 -2.02 1.76 -12.38
N LEU A 143 -2.31 0.47 -12.24
CA LEU A 143 -3.57 -0.03 -11.68
C LEU A 143 -3.76 0.40 -10.22
N SER A 144 -2.72 0.27 -9.39
CA SER A 144 -2.76 0.69 -7.98
C SER A 144 -3.00 2.19 -7.83
N SER A 145 -2.34 3.02 -8.66
CA SER A 145 -2.52 4.47 -8.66
C SER A 145 -3.92 4.86 -9.12
N GLY A 146 -4.43 4.20 -10.15
CA GLY A 146 -5.80 4.41 -10.65
C GLY A 146 -6.86 4.05 -9.61
N LEU A 147 -6.69 2.89 -8.94
CA LEU A 147 -7.58 2.47 -7.87
C LEU A 147 -7.52 3.43 -6.67
N SER A 148 -6.31 3.83 -6.26
CA SER A 148 -6.11 4.81 -5.18
C SER A 148 -6.78 6.15 -5.48
N TRP A 149 -6.63 6.64 -6.72
CA TRP A 149 -7.31 7.86 -7.17
C TRP A 149 -8.83 7.72 -7.12
N ALA A 150 -9.38 6.60 -7.59
CA ALA A 150 -10.82 6.35 -7.58
C ALA A 150 -11.37 6.30 -6.16
N VAL A 151 -10.71 5.58 -5.25
CA VAL A 151 -11.09 5.50 -3.83
C VAL A 151 -11.06 6.88 -3.19
N MET A 152 -9.98 7.65 -3.37
CA MET A 152 -9.87 9.00 -2.81
C MET A 152 -10.95 9.94 -3.36
N LYS A 153 -11.25 9.87 -4.66
CA LYS A 153 -12.23 10.74 -5.30
C LYS A 153 -13.67 10.40 -4.93
N TYR A 154 -14.04 9.11 -5.00
CA TYR A 154 -15.45 8.70 -4.88
C TYR A 154 -15.86 8.29 -3.46
N LEU A 155 -14.98 7.61 -2.70
CA LEU A 155 -15.29 7.16 -1.33
C LEU A 155 -14.90 8.19 -0.29
N VAL A 156 -13.63 8.61 -0.29
CA VAL A 156 -13.09 9.49 0.75
C VAL A 156 -13.41 10.96 0.48
N LYS A 157 -13.68 11.31 -0.80
CA LYS A 157 -13.90 12.69 -1.27
C LYS A 157 -12.77 13.63 -0.84
N ALA A 158 -11.53 13.13 -0.83
CA ALA A 158 -10.32 13.84 -0.46
C ALA A 158 -9.44 14.12 -1.68
N PRO A 159 -8.62 15.20 -1.68
CA PRO A 159 -7.66 15.42 -2.74
C PRO A 159 -6.65 14.27 -2.75
N TRP A 160 -6.46 13.70 -3.94
CA TRP A 160 -5.45 12.66 -4.14
C TRP A 160 -4.10 13.30 -4.45
N HIS A 161 -3.08 12.88 -3.72
CA HIS A 161 -1.70 13.32 -3.93
C HIS A 161 -0.85 12.08 -4.25
N PRO A 162 -0.34 11.94 -5.48
CA PRO A 162 0.53 10.80 -5.81
C PRO A 162 1.83 10.90 -5.02
N ARG A 163 2.20 9.82 -4.38
CA ARG A 163 3.48 9.68 -3.67
C ARG A 163 4.50 9.05 -4.61
N LEU A 164 5.21 9.89 -5.38
CA LEU A 164 6.19 9.45 -6.35
C LEU A 164 7.34 8.65 -5.72
N ASP A 165 7.72 8.99 -4.49
CA ASP A 165 8.69 8.23 -3.69
C ASP A 165 8.29 6.77 -3.53
N VAL A 166 7.05 6.51 -3.10
CA VAL A 166 6.52 5.15 -2.93
C VAL A 166 6.43 4.43 -4.27
N MET A 167 5.97 5.11 -5.33
CA MET A 167 5.83 4.53 -6.66
C MET A 167 7.19 4.06 -7.21
N LEU A 168 8.24 4.89 -7.07
CA LEU A 168 9.59 4.54 -7.50
C LEU A 168 10.19 3.38 -6.68
N TRP A 169 10.01 3.38 -5.37
CA TRP A 169 10.45 2.27 -4.51
C TRP A 169 9.74 0.96 -4.86
N THR A 170 8.43 1.00 -5.10
CA THR A 170 7.65 -0.18 -5.50
C THR A 170 8.13 -0.74 -6.84
N LEU A 171 8.40 0.14 -7.81
CA LEU A 171 8.93 -0.23 -9.11
C LEU A 171 10.31 -0.87 -8.99
N ALA A 172 11.24 -0.25 -8.26
CA ALA A 172 12.58 -0.78 -8.04
C ALA A 172 12.55 -2.16 -7.33
N LEU A 173 11.74 -2.28 -6.28
CA LEU A 173 11.59 -3.53 -5.53
C LEU A 173 10.98 -4.65 -6.39
N SER A 174 9.98 -4.34 -7.21
CA SER A 174 9.35 -5.31 -8.12
C SER A 174 10.35 -5.84 -9.15
N ILE A 175 11.13 -4.96 -9.79
CA ILE A 175 12.18 -5.36 -10.74
C ILE A 175 13.23 -6.22 -10.04
N PHE A 176 13.67 -5.81 -8.86
CA PHE A 176 14.65 -6.58 -8.08
C PHE A 176 14.13 -7.98 -7.74
N LEU A 177 12.93 -8.09 -7.18
CA LEU A 177 12.34 -9.38 -6.80
C LEU A 177 12.14 -10.29 -8.00
N THR A 178 11.64 -9.76 -9.13
CA THR A 178 11.41 -10.54 -10.34
C THR A 178 12.72 -11.06 -10.91
N THR A 179 13.73 -10.20 -11.02
CA THR A 179 15.06 -10.57 -11.55
C THR A 179 15.74 -11.58 -10.62
N PHE A 180 15.72 -11.34 -9.32
CA PHE A 180 16.34 -12.22 -8.33
C PHE A 180 15.69 -13.59 -8.32
N THR A 181 14.36 -13.68 -8.27
CA THR A 181 13.63 -14.94 -8.32
C THR A 181 13.85 -15.66 -9.64
N GLY A 182 13.86 -14.92 -10.75
CA GLY A 182 14.13 -15.47 -12.08
C GLY A 182 15.52 -16.11 -12.20
N ILE A 183 16.55 -15.42 -11.73
CA ILE A 183 17.91 -15.94 -11.74
C ILE A 183 18.05 -17.16 -10.83
N ILE A 184 17.53 -17.11 -9.59
CA ILE A 184 17.60 -18.25 -8.66
C ILE A 184 16.91 -19.47 -9.25
N SER A 185 15.70 -19.31 -9.78
CA SER A 185 14.95 -20.42 -10.39
C SER A 185 15.64 -20.99 -11.64
N SER A 186 16.52 -20.21 -12.26
CA SER A 186 17.28 -20.61 -13.46
C SER A 186 18.70 -21.12 -13.15
N VAL A 187 19.11 -21.21 -11.88
CA VAL A 187 20.47 -21.67 -11.49
C VAL A 187 20.80 -23.06 -12.07
N ASP A 188 19.83 -23.96 -12.10
CA ASP A 188 20.02 -25.30 -12.71
C ASP A 188 20.36 -25.20 -14.19
N VAL A 189 19.77 -24.27 -14.93
CA VAL A 189 20.04 -24.01 -16.34
C VAL A 189 21.49 -23.57 -16.55
N LEU A 190 22.00 -22.74 -15.62
CA LEU A 190 23.37 -22.23 -15.66
C LEU A 190 24.40 -23.32 -15.30
N LYS A 191 24.08 -24.23 -14.38
CA LYS A 191 25.01 -25.27 -13.86
C LYS A 191 25.12 -26.51 -14.75
N ASN A 192 24.06 -26.88 -15.47
CA ASN A 192 24.04 -28.10 -16.24
C ASN A 192 25.04 -28.10 -17.43
N LYS A 193 25.73 -29.23 -17.61
CA LYS A 193 26.66 -29.44 -18.72
C LYS A 193 25.88 -29.78 -20.02
N PRO A 194 26.23 -29.18 -21.17
CA PRO A 194 25.49 -29.35 -22.45
C PRO A 194 25.26 -30.78 -22.88
N LEU A 195 26.27 -31.64 -22.75
CA LEU A 195 26.26 -33.05 -23.17
C LEU A 195 25.24 -33.92 -22.44
N LYS A 196 24.95 -33.62 -21.15
CA LYS A 196 23.98 -34.38 -20.35
C LYS A 196 22.54 -34.06 -20.74
N THR A 197 22.31 -32.83 -21.14
CA THR A 197 20.99 -32.30 -21.51
C THR A 197 20.53 -32.80 -22.89
N LEU A 198 21.45 -32.90 -23.86
CA LEU A 198 21.14 -33.40 -25.19
C LEU A 198 20.82 -34.91 -25.19
N ARG A 199 21.53 -35.70 -24.36
CA ARG A 199 21.33 -37.14 -24.25
C ARG A 199 20.02 -37.56 -23.55
N GLN A 200 19.45 -36.70 -22.76
CA GLN A 200 18.14 -36.91 -22.06
C GLN A 200 16.93 -36.53 -22.92
N ILE A 201 17.14 -35.89 -24.06
CA ILE A 201 16.07 -35.37 -24.92
C ILE A 201 15.83 -36.29 -26.13
N ASP A 202 16.85 -37.07 -26.53
CA ASP A 202 16.79 -37.98 -27.68
C ASP A 202 16.50 -39.46 -27.28
N GLY A 203 16.24 -39.76 -26.04
CA GLY A 203 15.80 -41.03 -25.49
C GLY A 203 14.48 -40.95 -24.79
#